data_f5916e0540188824609d415c87537796
#
_entry.id   f5916e0540188824609d415c87537796
#
_cell.length_a   1.000
_cell.length_b   1.000
_cell.length_c   1.000
_cell.angle_alpha   90.00
_cell.angle_beta   90.00
_cell.angle_gamma   90.00
#
_symmetry.space_group_name_H-M   'P 1'
#
loop_
_entity.id
_entity.type
_entity.pdbx_description
1 polymer ?
#
loop_
_entity_poly.entity_id
_entity_poly.type
_entity_poly.pdbx_seq_one_letter_code
_entity_poly.pdbx_strand_id
1 'polypeptide(L)'
;MSWRARPGSFVSLMSLYESNYIRLRWLIPSLDAIGTNAISTVPGDCPLHVMIEDRSRYTTTLTLTYLFEVPQGAASGPLPSLRDPDLQIRVYHDARLAEVQSCARWHRHEVLESIRSECARALGDRWLRNVMLNKWLDYCVERGHRFEHCAGEIAAVDGSQNPGILAGI
;
A
#
# COMPACT_ATOMS: atom_id res chain seq x y z
N MET A 1 11.33 -7.68 34.00
CA MET A 1 10.31 -8.67 33.57
C MET A 1 9.86 -8.34 32.16
N SER A 2 10.21 -9.17 31.21
CA SER A 2 9.84 -8.96 29.80
C SER A 2 8.36 -9.27 29.62
N TRP A 3 7.56 -8.25 29.33
CA TRP A 3 6.18 -8.36 28.89
C TRP A 3 6.14 -8.93 27.46
N ARG A 4 6.41 -10.20 27.29
CA ARG A 4 6.06 -10.88 26.05
C ARG A 4 4.57 -11.19 26.11
N ALA A 5 3.75 -10.27 25.59
CA ALA A 5 2.34 -10.54 25.39
C ALA A 5 2.18 -11.84 24.59
N ARG A 6 1.35 -12.77 25.09
CA ARG A 6 1.12 -14.05 24.40
C ARG A 6 0.60 -13.77 22.99
N PRO A 7 1.18 -14.37 21.94
CA PRO A 7 0.64 -14.25 20.59
C PRO A 7 -0.85 -14.59 20.59
N GLY A 8 -1.65 -13.79 19.87
CA GLY A 8 -3.10 -13.99 19.79
C GLY A 8 -3.92 -13.40 20.94
N SER A 9 -3.30 -12.80 21.96
CA SER A 9 -4.05 -12.05 22.97
C SER A 9 -4.52 -10.69 22.43
N PHE A 10 -5.58 -10.12 23.03
CA PHE A 10 -6.06 -8.79 22.67
C PHE A 10 -4.98 -7.71 22.84
N VAL A 11 -4.23 -7.75 23.92
CA VAL A 11 -3.14 -6.81 24.20
C VAL A 11 -2.06 -6.89 23.13
N SER A 12 -1.65 -8.08 22.73
CA SER A 12 -0.65 -8.24 21.68
C SER A 12 -1.17 -7.82 20.32
N LEU A 13 -2.47 -7.95 20.04
CA LEU A 13 -3.10 -7.46 18.82
C LEU A 13 -3.08 -5.94 18.77
N MET A 14 -3.40 -5.26 19.87
CA MET A 14 -3.33 -3.79 19.97
C MET A 14 -1.90 -3.30 19.78
N SER A 15 -0.91 -3.93 20.42
CA SER A 15 0.50 -3.61 20.21
C SER A 15 0.95 -3.80 18.75
N LEU A 16 0.41 -4.79 18.07
CA LEU A 16 0.66 -5.01 16.64
C LEU A 16 0.05 -3.88 15.79
N TYR A 17 -1.16 -3.42 16.12
CA TYR A 17 -1.81 -2.31 15.42
C TYR A 17 -1.05 -0.98 15.62
N GLU A 18 -0.54 -0.71 16.84
CA GLU A 18 0.34 0.43 17.10
C GLU A 18 1.63 0.33 16.28
N SER A 19 2.24 -0.84 16.25
CA SER A 19 3.45 -1.11 15.47
C SER A 19 3.22 -0.91 13.96
N ASN A 20 2.07 -1.35 13.43
CA ASN A 20 1.66 -1.12 12.05
C ASN A 20 1.51 0.39 11.77
N TYR A 21 0.87 1.13 12.67
CA TYR A 21 0.72 2.58 12.54
C TYR A 21 2.05 3.30 12.45
N ILE A 22 2.99 2.99 13.34
CA ILE A 22 4.33 3.59 13.36
C ILE A 22 5.06 3.34 12.04
N ARG A 23 5.05 2.09 11.56
CA ARG A 23 5.71 1.72 10.30
C ARG A 23 5.04 2.36 9.08
N LEU A 24 3.72 2.41 9.09
CA LEU A 24 2.97 3.09 8.02
C LEU A 24 3.34 4.57 7.96
N ARG A 25 3.55 5.21 9.10
CA ARG A 25 4.00 6.62 9.16
C ARG A 25 5.45 6.80 8.70
N TRP A 26 6.32 5.80 8.80
CA TRP A 26 7.63 5.85 8.16
C TRP A 26 7.54 5.79 6.65
N LEU A 27 6.65 4.95 6.14
CA LEU A 27 6.40 4.82 4.70
C LEU A 27 5.67 6.04 4.14
N ILE A 28 4.66 6.53 4.86
CA ILE A 28 3.80 7.67 4.49
C ILE A 28 3.82 8.73 5.60
N PRO A 29 4.89 9.56 5.69
CA PRO A 29 5.01 10.56 6.76
C PRO A 29 3.85 11.54 6.83
N SER A 30 3.34 11.95 5.66
CA SER A 30 2.25 12.90 5.52
C SER A 30 0.94 12.22 5.13
N LEU A 31 0.53 11.19 5.90
CA LEU A 31 -0.68 10.41 5.62
C LEU A 31 -1.95 11.29 5.51
N ASP A 32 -2.01 12.37 6.28
CA ASP A 32 -3.15 13.29 6.30
C ASP A 32 -3.21 14.18 5.05
N ALA A 33 -2.07 14.37 4.38
CA ALA A 33 -1.90 15.29 3.26
C ALA A 33 -1.55 14.61 1.93
N ILE A 34 -1.32 13.29 1.92
CA ILE A 34 -1.07 12.54 0.69
C ILE A 34 -2.29 12.62 -0.24
N GLY A 35 -2.05 12.74 -1.54
CA GLY A 35 -3.10 12.72 -2.57
C GLY A 35 -3.88 11.42 -2.59
N THR A 36 -4.98 11.39 -3.36
CA THR A 36 -5.84 10.21 -3.47
C THR A 36 -5.09 8.99 -4.01
N ASN A 37 -4.10 9.21 -4.88
CA ASN A 37 -3.23 8.18 -5.44
C ASN A 37 -1.79 8.65 -5.39
N ALA A 38 -0.89 7.76 -4.99
CA ALA A 38 0.54 8.00 -5.07
C ALA A 38 1.30 6.71 -5.39
N ILE A 39 2.42 6.84 -6.08
CA ILE A 39 3.29 5.72 -6.47
C ILE A 39 4.70 6.01 -5.98
N SER A 40 5.32 5.04 -5.35
CA SER A 40 6.73 5.06 -4.98
C SER A 40 7.49 4.04 -5.82
N THR A 41 8.54 4.49 -6.50
CA THR A 41 9.40 3.63 -7.33
C THR A 41 10.82 3.65 -6.77
N VAL A 42 11.41 2.46 -6.63
CA VAL A 42 12.80 2.30 -6.24
C VAL A 42 13.51 1.34 -7.20
N PRO A 43 14.80 1.54 -7.48
CA PRO A 43 15.52 0.63 -8.36
C PRO A 43 15.56 -0.80 -7.81
N GLY A 44 15.20 -1.76 -8.66
CA GLY A 44 15.25 -3.19 -8.30
C GLY A 44 14.11 -3.69 -7.41
N ASP A 45 13.03 -2.93 -7.31
CA ASP A 45 11.79 -3.38 -6.67
C ASP A 45 10.56 -2.98 -7.50
N CYS A 46 9.42 -3.59 -7.21
CA CYS A 46 8.16 -3.28 -7.88
C CYS A 46 7.65 -1.90 -7.45
N PRO A 47 6.98 -1.15 -8.34
CA PRO A 47 6.31 0.08 -7.95
C PRO A 47 5.28 -0.17 -6.85
N LEU A 48 5.40 0.58 -5.75
CA LEU A 48 4.47 0.53 -4.64
C LEU A 48 3.41 1.63 -4.82
N HIS A 49 2.15 1.25 -4.77
CA HIS A 49 1.02 2.15 -4.97
C HIS A 49 0.19 2.26 -3.71
N VAL A 50 -0.16 3.49 -3.35
CA VAL A 50 -1.13 3.80 -2.31
C VAL A 50 -2.34 4.50 -2.92
N MET A 51 -3.52 4.06 -2.53
CA MET A 51 -4.80 4.68 -2.92
C MET A 51 -5.62 4.96 -1.67
N ILE A 52 -6.01 6.22 -1.49
CA ILE A 52 -6.91 6.62 -0.39
C ILE A 52 -8.34 6.37 -0.84
N GLU A 53 -9.04 5.48 -0.17
CA GLU A 53 -10.43 5.11 -0.47
C GLU A 53 -11.43 6.00 0.28
N ASP A 54 -11.13 6.26 1.54
CA ASP A 54 -11.97 7.10 2.40
C ASP A 54 -11.12 7.89 3.39
N ARG A 55 -11.52 9.11 3.65
CA ARG A 55 -10.85 9.98 4.63
C ARG A 55 -11.89 10.71 5.45
N SER A 56 -11.87 10.49 6.75
CA SER A 56 -12.67 11.21 7.72
C SER A 56 -11.78 11.87 8.77
N ARG A 57 -12.39 12.60 9.68
CA ARG A 57 -11.66 13.35 10.73
C ARG A 57 -10.72 12.45 11.57
N TYR A 58 -11.14 11.23 11.86
CA TYR A 58 -10.44 10.33 12.78
C TYR A 58 -9.92 9.07 12.12
N THR A 59 -10.35 8.78 10.89
CA THR A 59 -9.97 7.57 10.19
C THR A 59 -9.60 7.83 8.74
N THR A 60 -8.66 7.04 8.23
CA THR A 60 -8.36 6.95 6.81
C THR A 60 -8.39 5.48 6.41
N THR A 61 -9.08 5.15 5.32
CA THR A 61 -9.01 3.84 4.69
C THR A 61 -8.19 3.98 3.41
N LEU A 62 -7.20 3.14 3.28
CA LEU A 62 -6.32 3.13 2.11
C LEU A 62 -6.03 1.70 1.64
N THR A 63 -5.73 1.58 0.36
CA THR A 63 -5.19 0.34 -0.23
C THR A 63 -3.72 0.55 -0.55
N LEU A 64 -2.90 -0.39 -0.11
CA LEU A 64 -1.46 -0.45 -0.39
C LEU A 64 -1.18 -1.73 -1.18
N THR A 65 -0.49 -1.60 -2.31
CA THR A 65 -0.25 -2.72 -3.23
C THR A 65 1.01 -2.52 -4.07
N TYR A 66 1.64 -3.63 -4.49
CA TYR A 66 2.60 -3.60 -5.59
C TYR A 66 1.89 -3.67 -6.94
N LEU A 67 2.45 -2.99 -7.93
CA LEU A 67 2.02 -3.04 -9.31
C LEU A 67 2.99 -3.91 -10.11
N PHE A 68 2.50 -5.03 -10.61
CA PHE A 68 3.27 -5.92 -11.46
C PHE A 68 2.91 -5.69 -12.91
N GLU A 69 3.92 -5.50 -13.75
CA GLU A 69 3.75 -5.55 -15.20
C GLU A 69 3.62 -7.00 -15.63
N VAL A 70 2.54 -7.33 -16.31
CA VAL A 70 2.38 -8.66 -16.91
C VAL A 70 3.08 -8.65 -18.27
N PRO A 71 4.09 -9.52 -18.52
CA PRO A 71 4.72 -9.61 -19.83
C PRO A 71 3.69 -9.92 -20.92
N GLN A 72 3.70 -9.14 -22.00
CA GLN A 72 2.76 -9.34 -23.12
C GLN A 72 3.02 -10.65 -23.84
N GLY A 73 2.03 -11.54 -23.81
CA GLY A 73 1.79 -12.53 -24.85
C GLY A 73 0.66 -12.03 -25.74
N ALA A 74 1.01 -11.47 -26.91
CA ALA A 74 0.15 -11.30 -28.10
C ALA A 74 -1.33 -10.86 -27.90
N ALA A 75 -1.63 -9.85 -27.09
CA ALA A 75 -2.95 -9.23 -27.09
C ALA A 75 -2.81 -7.71 -27.11
N SER A 76 -3.36 -7.09 -28.14
CA SER A 76 -3.43 -5.64 -28.32
C SER A 76 -4.48 -5.04 -27.40
N GLY A 77 -4.10 -4.62 -26.20
CA GLY A 77 -4.97 -3.96 -25.24
C GLY A 77 -4.17 -3.33 -24.08
N PRO A 78 -4.75 -2.40 -23.31
CA PRO A 78 -4.08 -1.88 -22.13
C PRO A 78 -3.76 -3.02 -21.17
N LEU A 79 -2.49 -3.11 -20.74
CA LEU A 79 -1.97 -4.16 -19.87
C LEU A 79 -2.78 -4.25 -18.58
N PRO A 80 -3.30 -5.41 -18.21
CA PRO A 80 -3.83 -5.60 -16.87
C PRO A 80 -2.65 -5.54 -15.88
N SER A 81 -2.54 -4.44 -15.14
CA SER A 81 -1.62 -4.37 -14.01
C SER A 81 -2.15 -5.30 -12.93
N LEU A 82 -1.36 -6.31 -12.58
CA LEU A 82 -1.70 -7.16 -11.46
C LEU A 82 -1.34 -6.46 -10.16
N ARG A 83 -2.26 -6.45 -9.22
CA ARG A 83 -2.09 -5.88 -7.88
C ARG A 83 -1.86 -7.00 -6.86
N ASP A 84 -0.88 -6.85 -6.01
CA ASP A 84 -0.58 -7.79 -4.93
C ASP A 84 0.28 -7.10 -3.85
N PRO A 85 -0.03 -7.15 -2.56
CA PRO A 85 -1.05 -7.94 -1.88
C PRO A 85 -2.44 -7.29 -1.83
N ASP A 86 -2.62 -6.09 -2.35
CA ASP A 86 -3.89 -5.36 -2.34
C ASP A 86 -4.48 -5.25 -0.93
N LEU A 87 -3.64 -4.77 0.01
CA LEU A 87 -4.00 -4.65 1.41
C LEU A 87 -4.87 -3.42 1.64
N GLN A 88 -6.10 -3.63 2.06
CA GLN A 88 -6.95 -2.56 2.57
C GLN A 88 -6.66 -2.33 4.05
N ILE A 89 -6.19 -1.14 4.39
CA ILE A 89 -5.74 -0.76 5.71
C ILE A 89 -6.64 0.36 6.23
N ARG A 90 -7.13 0.20 7.46
CA ARG A 90 -7.82 1.25 8.19
C ARG A 90 -6.91 1.82 9.26
N VAL A 91 -6.76 3.14 9.23
CA VAL A 91 -5.95 3.91 10.16
C VAL A 91 -6.86 4.70 11.09
N TYR A 92 -6.61 4.62 12.39
CA TYR A 92 -7.28 5.38 13.43
C TYR A 92 -6.29 6.41 13.97
N HIS A 93 -6.47 7.68 13.60
CA HIS A 93 -5.49 8.73 13.85
C HIS A 93 -5.35 9.09 15.33
N ASP A 94 -6.46 9.19 16.04
CA ASP A 94 -6.53 9.51 17.46
C ASP A 94 -5.96 8.38 18.34
N ALA A 95 -6.28 7.14 18.00
CA ALA A 95 -5.79 5.96 18.70
C ALA A 95 -4.37 5.55 18.27
N ARG A 96 -3.85 6.09 17.15
CA ARG A 96 -2.56 5.70 16.55
C ARG A 96 -2.46 4.22 16.25
N LEU A 97 -3.51 3.67 15.67
CA LEU A 97 -3.61 2.26 15.30
C LEU A 97 -3.79 2.12 13.79
N ALA A 98 -3.27 1.04 13.23
CA ALA A 98 -3.55 0.64 11.85
C ALA A 98 -3.81 -0.86 11.77
N GLU A 99 -4.91 -1.24 11.12
CA GLU A 99 -5.31 -2.62 10.95
C GLU A 99 -5.60 -2.97 9.50
N VAL A 100 -5.33 -4.22 9.12
CA VAL A 100 -5.72 -4.75 7.82
C VAL A 100 -7.16 -5.23 7.89
N GLN A 101 -8.01 -4.68 7.03
CA GLN A 101 -9.40 -5.07 6.86
C GLN A 101 -9.52 -6.26 5.91
N SER A 102 -8.86 -6.17 4.76
CA SER A 102 -8.84 -7.23 3.74
C SER A 102 -7.49 -7.33 3.03
N CYS A 103 -7.23 -8.48 2.42
CA CYS A 103 -6.05 -8.71 1.57
C CYS A 103 -6.38 -9.72 0.47
N ALA A 104 -5.60 -9.71 -0.60
CA ALA A 104 -5.67 -10.77 -1.61
C ALA A 104 -5.37 -12.14 -0.99
N ARG A 105 -6.03 -13.18 -1.49
CA ARG A 105 -5.84 -14.57 -0.98
C ARG A 105 -4.52 -15.18 -1.42
N TRP A 106 -3.98 -14.76 -2.56
CA TRP A 106 -2.78 -15.29 -3.19
C TRP A 106 -1.78 -14.16 -3.41
N HIS A 107 -0.52 -14.40 -3.10
CA HIS A 107 0.55 -13.43 -3.26
C HIS A 107 1.53 -13.93 -4.30
N ARG A 108 1.93 -13.06 -5.23
CA ARG A 108 2.94 -13.35 -6.25
C ARG A 108 4.33 -12.90 -5.83
N HIS A 109 4.40 -11.93 -4.91
CA HIS A 109 5.68 -11.47 -4.42
C HIS A 109 6.26 -12.52 -3.45
N GLU A 110 7.47 -12.98 -3.73
CA GLU A 110 8.14 -14.05 -2.97
C GLU A 110 8.23 -13.77 -1.47
N VAL A 111 8.55 -12.53 -1.10
CA VAL A 111 8.64 -12.09 0.30
C VAL A 111 7.28 -12.19 1.01
N LEU A 112 6.20 -11.81 0.33
CA LEU A 112 4.83 -11.89 0.89
C LEU A 112 4.40 -13.33 1.11
N GLU A 113 4.69 -14.21 0.16
CA GLU A 113 4.40 -15.64 0.28
C GLU A 113 5.22 -16.29 1.41
N SER A 114 6.50 -15.92 1.54
CA SER A 114 7.36 -16.38 2.63
C SER A 114 6.82 -15.94 3.99
N ILE A 115 6.46 -14.66 4.16
CA ILE A 115 5.87 -14.13 5.40
C ILE A 115 4.57 -14.86 5.74
N ARG A 116 3.72 -15.09 4.74
CA ARG A 116 2.48 -15.82 4.93
C ARG A 116 2.71 -17.25 5.40
N SER A 117 3.63 -17.97 4.76
CA SER A 117 3.95 -19.36 5.08
C SER A 117 4.48 -19.54 6.49
N GLU A 118 5.32 -18.61 6.96
CA GLU A 118 5.84 -18.62 8.33
C GLU A 118 4.74 -18.40 9.38
N CYS A 119 3.80 -17.52 9.09
CA CYS A 119 2.77 -17.09 10.04
C CYS A 119 1.50 -17.97 10.03
N ALA A 120 1.22 -18.67 8.93
CA ALA A 120 -0.04 -19.40 8.72
C ALA A 120 -0.26 -20.55 9.70
N ARG A 121 0.81 -21.08 10.33
CA ARG A 121 0.72 -22.26 11.20
C ARG A 121 0.25 -21.97 12.62
N ALA A 122 0.19 -20.72 13.06
CA ALA A 122 0.07 -20.41 14.49
C ALA A 122 -1.06 -19.46 14.87
N LEU A 123 -1.73 -18.76 13.95
CA LEU A 123 -2.50 -17.57 14.31
C LEU A 123 -3.76 -17.42 13.46
N GLY A 124 -4.85 -16.87 14.04
CA GLY A 124 -6.09 -16.57 13.34
C GLY A 124 -5.88 -15.55 12.19
N ASP A 125 -6.77 -15.56 11.20
CA ASP A 125 -6.66 -14.76 9.97
C ASP A 125 -6.43 -13.26 10.20
N ARG A 126 -7.05 -12.70 11.23
CA ARG A 126 -6.86 -11.26 11.57
C ARG A 126 -5.44 -10.97 12.03
N TRP A 127 -4.92 -11.81 12.91
CA TRP A 127 -3.55 -11.71 13.39
C TRP A 127 -2.55 -11.86 12.25
N LEU A 128 -2.73 -12.89 11.44
CA LEU A 128 -1.87 -13.19 10.29
C LEU A 128 -1.78 -12.00 9.32
N ARG A 129 -2.91 -11.42 8.92
CA ARG A 129 -2.93 -10.26 8.03
C ARG A 129 -2.16 -9.07 8.59
N ASN A 130 -2.28 -8.83 9.89
CA ASN A 130 -1.62 -7.71 10.54
C ASN A 130 -0.11 -7.95 10.76
N VAL A 131 0.31 -9.17 11.03
CA VAL A 131 1.74 -9.54 11.05
C VAL A 131 2.34 -9.43 9.64
N MET A 132 1.61 -9.86 8.63
CA MET A 132 2.04 -9.71 7.23
C MET A 132 2.23 -8.22 6.87
N LEU A 133 1.26 -7.35 7.20
CA LEU A 133 1.39 -5.92 7.03
C LEU A 133 2.63 -5.38 7.73
N ASN A 134 2.83 -5.74 9.00
CA ASN A 134 3.95 -5.25 9.81
C ASN A 134 5.30 -5.54 9.15
N LYS A 135 5.52 -6.79 8.77
CA LYS A 135 6.76 -7.23 8.11
C LYS A 135 6.93 -6.65 6.72
N TRP A 136 5.84 -6.52 5.97
CA TRP A 136 5.89 -5.95 4.63
C TRP A 136 6.18 -4.45 4.64
N LEU A 137 5.64 -3.70 5.61
CA LEU A 137 5.99 -2.29 5.80
C LEU A 137 7.47 -2.11 6.12
N ASP A 138 8.06 -2.95 6.98
CA ASP A 138 9.50 -2.94 7.24
C ASP A 138 10.28 -3.19 5.95
N TYR A 139 9.90 -4.21 5.18
CA TYR A 139 10.53 -4.53 3.90
C TYR A 139 10.47 -3.36 2.92
N CYS A 140 9.30 -2.73 2.74
CA CYS A 140 9.15 -1.59 1.83
C CYS A 140 10.05 -0.42 2.23
N VAL A 141 10.13 -0.10 3.52
CA VAL A 141 11.01 0.97 4.04
C VAL A 141 12.48 0.62 3.85
N GLU A 142 12.88 -0.61 4.12
CA GLU A 142 14.26 -1.10 3.92
C GLU A 142 14.66 -1.07 2.44
N ARG A 143 13.73 -1.31 1.52
CA ARG A 143 13.94 -1.18 0.08
C ARG A 143 14.07 0.28 -0.38
N GLY A 144 13.73 1.23 0.46
CA GLY A 144 13.78 2.66 0.18
C GLY A 144 12.49 3.27 -0.31
N HIS A 145 11.38 2.55 -0.28
CA HIS A 145 10.07 3.12 -0.58
C HIS A 145 9.70 4.18 0.46
N ARG A 146 9.20 5.31 -0.03
CA ARG A 146 8.67 6.39 0.78
C ARG A 146 7.71 7.24 -0.06
N PHE A 147 6.60 7.59 0.52
CA PHE A 147 5.67 8.54 -0.07
C PHE A 147 5.90 9.91 0.57
N GLU A 148 6.71 10.72 -0.10
CA GLU A 148 6.85 12.12 0.28
C GLU A 148 5.67 12.91 -0.28
N HIS A 149 5.42 14.09 0.30
CA HIS A 149 4.35 14.96 -0.15
C HIS A 149 4.60 15.40 -1.59
N CYS A 150 4.15 14.64 -2.56
CA CYS A 150 4.02 15.11 -3.93
C CYS A 150 2.76 15.98 -3.99
N ALA A 151 2.90 17.26 -3.68
CA ALA A 151 2.04 18.28 -4.24
C ALA A 151 2.38 18.36 -5.73
N GLY A 152 1.60 17.70 -6.60
CA GLY A 152 1.96 17.68 -8.02
C GLY A 152 1.00 16.76 -8.72
N GLU A 153 -0.05 17.32 -9.19
CA GLU A 153 -0.21 17.61 -10.62
C GLU A 153 0.09 16.41 -11.51
N ILE A 154 -0.95 15.57 -11.64
CA ILE A 154 -1.10 14.85 -12.90
C ILE A 154 -1.40 15.94 -13.92
N ALA A 155 -0.39 16.33 -14.71
CA ALA A 155 -0.60 17.13 -15.90
C ALA A 155 -1.61 16.36 -16.76
N ALA A 156 -2.83 16.87 -16.80
CA ALA A 156 -3.79 16.51 -17.82
C ALA A 156 -3.12 16.86 -19.15
N VAL A 157 -2.80 15.85 -19.94
CA VAL A 157 -2.44 16.02 -21.33
C VAL A 157 -3.73 16.48 -22.01
N ASP A 158 -3.92 17.79 -22.04
CA ASP A 158 -4.93 18.44 -22.85
C ASP A 158 -4.50 18.31 -24.32
N GLY A 159 -5.05 17.31 -24.97
CA GLY A 159 -4.93 17.10 -26.41
C GLY A 159 -5.94 17.96 -27.16
N SER A 160 -5.75 19.29 -27.19
CA SER A 160 -6.51 20.14 -28.06
C SER A 160 -5.69 21.37 -28.48
N GLN A 161 -4.87 21.21 -29.48
CA GLN A 161 -4.54 22.32 -30.39
C GLN A 161 -4.59 21.84 -31.83
N ASN A 162 -5.73 22.03 -32.39
CA ASN A 162 -5.94 22.08 -33.83
C ASN A 162 -5.63 23.49 -34.31
N PRO A 163 -4.54 23.76 -35.05
CA PRO A 163 -4.40 25.04 -35.74
C PRO A 163 -5.17 24.98 -37.04
N GLY A 164 -6.28 25.68 -37.04
CA GLY A 164 -7.07 25.93 -38.23
C GLY A 164 -6.25 26.50 -39.38
N ILE A 165 -6.44 25.88 -40.51
CA ILE A 165 -6.04 26.29 -41.83
C ILE A 165 -6.76 27.60 -42.12
N LEU A 166 -6.02 28.69 -42.39
CA LEU A 166 -6.49 29.81 -43.13
C LEU A 166 -5.88 29.81 -44.53
N ALA A 167 -6.67 29.35 -45.47
CA ALA A 167 -6.50 29.67 -46.87
C ALA A 167 -6.91 31.12 -47.09
N GLY A 168 -6.12 31.84 -47.86
CA GLY A 168 -6.46 33.20 -48.29
C GLY A 168 -5.57 33.69 -49.38
N ILE A 169 -6.06 33.59 -50.64
CA ILE A 169 -5.73 34.32 -51.85
C ILE A 169 -4.33 34.12 -52.43
#